data_9cb3241e15ebcb2d26f7736d4b2ddee7
#
_entry.id   9cb3241e15ebcb2d26f7736d4b2ddee7
#
_cell.length_a   1.000
_cell.length_b   1.000
_cell.length_c   1.000
_cell.angle_alpha   90.00
_cell.angle_beta   90.00
_cell.angle_gamma   90.00
#
_symmetry.space_group_name_H-M   'P 1'
#
loop_
_entity.id
_entity.type
_entity.pdbx_description
1 polymer ?
#
loop_
_entity_poly.entity_id
_entity_poly.type
_entity_poly.pdbx_seq_one_letter_code
_entity_poly.pdbx_strand_id
1 'polypeptide(L)'
;MSRITEEERAILDGRTAIDRALYMHGQSNTINAKKLLASGKFITLRPHTRFIHFPEHTHDYVEAVYMCAGRTIHIVNGKHIKLNQGELLFMNQSATHEILEAQQRDLAVNFIVLPEFFNNVLTIMGEEETPLRRFLVDCLCGQSSGAGFLHFKIAEITPVQNLIENLLFTLLQEMPSKRKMSQLTMALLFMQLMGHTETLDTPDTEQAVIFKALAYIETRYASGSLTELAEQLHYDLYSLSREIRRKTGKNYTQLVQEKRLAQAAILLKNTDRNVDYIANAVGYLHTSTYQPLP
;
A
#
# COMPACT_ATOMS: atom_id res chain seq x y z
N MET A 1 -24.34 -2.86 -3.35
CA MET A 1 -23.52 -3.68 -2.45
C MET A 1 -24.27 -4.25 -1.25
N SER A 2 -25.38 -3.68 -0.83
CA SER A 2 -26.21 -4.25 0.27
C SER A 2 -27.01 -5.51 -0.08
N ARG A 3 -27.09 -5.87 -1.36
CA ARG A 3 -27.82 -7.08 -1.78
C ARG A 3 -27.05 -8.34 -1.36
N ILE A 4 -27.81 -9.33 -0.90
CA ILE A 4 -27.29 -10.66 -0.58
C ILE A 4 -26.85 -11.34 -1.88
N THR A 5 -25.62 -11.83 -1.93
CA THR A 5 -25.08 -12.60 -3.06
C THR A 5 -25.68 -14.01 -3.09
N GLU A 6 -25.50 -14.75 -4.20
CA GLU A 6 -25.94 -16.16 -4.27
C GLU A 6 -25.20 -17.03 -3.25
N GLU A 7 -23.90 -16.78 -3.04
CA GLU A 7 -23.09 -17.47 -2.03
C GLU A 7 -23.60 -17.18 -0.61
N GLU A 8 -23.86 -15.91 -0.28
CA GLU A 8 -24.42 -15.53 1.03
C GLU A 8 -25.81 -16.10 1.25
N ARG A 9 -26.63 -16.21 0.20
CA ARG A 9 -27.94 -16.85 0.30
C ARG A 9 -27.80 -18.34 0.66
N ALA A 10 -26.90 -19.06 -0.01
CA ALA A 10 -26.64 -20.45 0.32
C ALA A 10 -26.11 -20.65 1.75
N ILE A 11 -25.34 -19.68 2.27
CA ILE A 11 -24.87 -19.67 3.67
C ILE A 11 -26.07 -19.49 4.61
N LEU A 12 -26.93 -18.52 4.35
CA LEU A 12 -28.12 -18.24 5.15
C LEU A 12 -29.12 -19.40 5.10
N ASP A 13 -29.17 -20.16 4.00
CA ASP A 13 -29.99 -21.35 3.81
C ASP A 13 -29.36 -22.61 4.46
N GLY A 14 -28.26 -22.48 5.20
CA GLY A 14 -27.69 -23.52 6.04
C GLY A 14 -26.34 -24.10 5.61
N ARG A 15 -25.66 -23.50 4.63
CA ARG A 15 -24.25 -23.86 4.31
C ARG A 15 -23.34 -23.41 5.45
N THR A 16 -22.57 -24.33 6.02
CA THR A 16 -21.70 -24.07 7.18
C THR A 16 -20.23 -23.85 6.83
N ALA A 17 -19.85 -23.94 5.54
CA ALA A 17 -18.50 -23.74 5.07
C ALA A 17 -18.49 -23.00 3.72
N ILE A 18 -17.41 -22.28 3.44
CA ILE A 18 -17.18 -21.63 2.13
C ILE A 18 -17.17 -22.67 1.00
N ASP A 19 -17.59 -22.25 -0.17
CA ASP A 19 -17.43 -23.08 -1.37
C ASP A 19 -16.00 -22.93 -1.93
N ARG A 20 -15.10 -23.81 -1.49
CA ARG A 20 -13.70 -23.79 -1.91
C ARG A 20 -13.51 -23.84 -3.43
N ALA A 21 -14.43 -24.47 -4.16
CA ALA A 21 -14.36 -24.58 -5.61
C ALA A 21 -14.50 -23.23 -6.33
N LEU A 22 -15.15 -22.25 -5.69
CA LEU A 22 -15.23 -20.88 -6.21
C LEU A 22 -13.90 -20.12 -6.15
N TYR A 23 -13.01 -20.51 -5.25
CA TYR A 23 -11.82 -19.75 -4.88
C TYR A 23 -10.50 -20.45 -5.21
N MET A 24 -10.43 -21.76 -5.00
CA MET A 24 -9.19 -22.52 -4.92
C MET A 24 -9.18 -23.68 -5.91
N HIS A 25 -8.00 -24.22 -6.18
CA HIS A 25 -7.82 -25.45 -6.96
C HIS A 25 -7.46 -26.63 -6.03
N GLY A 26 -8.22 -27.72 -6.10
CA GLY A 26 -7.95 -28.94 -5.34
C GLY A 26 -7.87 -28.71 -3.83
N GLN A 27 -6.80 -29.17 -3.21
CA GLN A 27 -6.56 -29.03 -1.78
C GLN A 27 -5.72 -27.80 -1.39
N SER A 28 -5.37 -26.92 -2.35
CA SER A 28 -4.62 -25.71 -2.07
C SER A 28 -5.41 -24.75 -1.17
N ASN A 29 -4.74 -24.09 -0.25
CA ASN A 29 -5.30 -22.99 0.54
C ASN A 29 -5.04 -21.62 -0.11
N THR A 30 -4.55 -21.58 -1.35
CA THR A 30 -4.31 -20.35 -2.08
C THR A 30 -5.51 -20.00 -2.94
N ILE A 31 -6.09 -18.82 -2.75
CA ILE A 31 -7.12 -18.26 -3.61
C ILE A 31 -6.49 -17.88 -4.93
N ASN A 32 -7.09 -18.36 -6.03
CA ASN A 32 -6.51 -18.20 -7.36
C ASN A 32 -7.19 -17.07 -8.13
N ALA A 33 -6.40 -16.09 -8.56
CA ALA A 33 -6.88 -14.96 -9.34
C ALA A 33 -7.67 -15.37 -10.60
N LYS A 34 -7.29 -16.46 -11.28
CA LYS A 34 -7.97 -16.93 -12.49
C LYS A 34 -9.41 -17.40 -12.23
N LYS A 35 -9.76 -17.72 -10.98
CA LYS A 35 -11.13 -18.03 -10.58
C LYS A 35 -11.98 -16.77 -10.42
N LEU A 36 -11.37 -15.65 -10.13
CA LEU A 36 -12.01 -14.42 -9.72
C LEU A 36 -12.00 -13.33 -10.79
N LEU A 37 -10.97 -13.32 -11.65
CA LEU A 37 -10.84 -12.36 -12.74
C LEU A 37 -11.26 -12.98 -14.07
N ALA A 38 -12.04 -12.21 -14.84
CA ALA A 38 -12.30 -12.55 -16.23
C ALA A 38 -10.99 -12.44 -17.05
N SER A 39 -10.88 -13.27 -18.09
CA SER A 39 -9.72 -13.27 -18.99
C SER A 39 -9.38 -11.87 -19.50
N GLY A 40 -8.10 -11.49 -19.42
CA GLY A 40 -7.59 -10.19 -19.86
C GLY A 40 -7.81 -9.02 -18.89
N LYS A 41 -8.50 -9.23 -17.77
CA LYS A 41 -8.61 -8.22 -16.69
C LYS A 41 -7.45 -8.35 -15.71
N PHE A 42 -6.96 -7.23 -15.22
CA PHE A 42 -5.87 -7.13 -14.24
C PHE A 42 -6.35 -6.68 -12.86
N ILE A 43 -7.57 -6.22 -12.79
CA ILE A 43 -8.23 -5.79 -11.55
C ILE A 43 -9.72 -6.08 -11.65
N THR A 44 -10.31 -6.51 -10.54
CA THR A 44 -11.76 -6.67 -10.39
C THR A 44 -12.20 -6.37 -8.96
N LEU A 45 -13.52 -6.25 -8.78
CA LEU A 45 -14.17 -6.08 -7.48
C LEU A 45 -14.99 -7.31 -7.13
N ARG A 46 -14.97 -7.67 -5.86
CA ARG A 46 -15.91 -8.62 -5.28
C ARG A 46 -16.51 -8.05 -3.99
N PRO A 47 -17.81 -8.30 -3.72
CA PRO A 47 -18.33 -8.12 -2.38
C PRO A 47 -17.57 -9.01 -1.41
N HIS A 48 -17.27 -8.49 -0.23
CA HIS A 48 -16.74 -9.27 0.87
C HIS A 48 -17.81 -10.25 1.38
N THR A 49 -17.46 -11.53 1.54
CA THR A 49 -18.41 -12.56 1.95
C THR A 49 -18.78 -12.37 3.43
N ARG A 50 -20.09 -12.33 3.73
CA ARG A 50 -20.64 -12.18 5.09
C ARG A 50 -21.23 -13.49 5.60
N PHE A 51 -21.60 -13.51 6.88
CA PHE A 51 -22.35 -14.58 7.57
C PHE A 51 -21.61 -15.90 7.72
N ILE A 52 -20.33 -15.91 7.46
CA ILE A 52 -19.51 -17.12 7.59
C ILE A 52 -18.06 -16.74 7.94
N HIS A 53 -17.42 -17.61 8.70
CA HIS A 53 -15.98 -17.57 8.90
C HIS A 53 -15.26 -18.04 7.64
N PHE A 54 -14.34 -17.22 7.12
CA PHE A 54 -13.49 -17.60 6.01
C PHE A 54 -12.13 -18.08 6.56
N PRO A 55 -11.77 -19.37 6.45
CA PRO A 55 -10.60 -19.92 7.10
C PRO A 55 -9.29 -19.38 6.50
N GLU A 56 -8.19 -19.58 7.21
CA GLU A 56 -6.86 -19.14 6.81
C GLU A 56 -6.53 -19.60 5.38
N HIS A 57 -6.06 -18.64 4.57
CA HIS A 57 -5.71 -18.81 3.17
C HIS A 57 -4.62 -17.81 2.75
N THR A 58 -4.09 -18.00 1.57
CA THR A 58 -3.19 -17.05 0.88
C THR A 58 -3.80 -16.65 -0.47
N HIS A 59 -3.18 -15.71 -1.17
CA HIS A 59 -3.60 -15.26 -2.50
C HIS A 59 -2.44 -15.36 -3.48
N ASP A 60 -2.71 -15.59 -4.78
CA ASP A 60 -1.73 -15.43 -5.85
C ASP A 60 -1.80 -14.03 -6.52
N TYR A 61 -2.47 -13.08 -5.84
CA TYR A 61 -2.69 -11.69 -6.25
C TYR A 61 -2.53 -10.74 -5.06
N VAL A 62 -2.55 -9.44 -5.31
CA VAL A 62 -2.67 -8.41 -4.27
C VAL A 62 -4.14 -8.19 -3.97
N GLU A 63 -4.53 -8.36 -2.71
CA GLU A 63 -5.88 -8.04 -2.26
C GLU A 63 -5.89 -6.68 -1.55
N ALA A 64 -6.88 -5.83 -1.88
CA ALA A 64 -7.16 -4.66 -1.09
C ALA A 64 -8.62 -4.71 -0.61
N VAL A 65 -8.83 -4.65 0.69
CA VAL A 65 -10.16 -4.63 1.31
C VAL A 65 -10.49 -3.22 1.74
N TYR A 66 -11.57 -2.65 1.18
CA TYR A 66 -12.11 -1.36 1.59
C TYR A 66 -13.43 -1.52 2.32
N MET A 67 -13.52 -0.95 3.51
CA MET A 67 -14.69 -1.04 4.35
C MET A 67 -15.68 0.09 4.04
N CYS A 68 -16.76 -0.25 3.34
CA CYS A 68 -17.78 0.72 2.92
C CYS A 68 -18.73 1.12 4.06
N ALA A 69 -19.08 0.18 4.95
CA ALA A 69 -19.94 0.43 6.11
C ALA A 69 -19.72 -0.64 7.18
N GLY A 70 -19.88 -0.28 8.46
CA GLY A 70 -19.69 -1.20 9.59
C GLY A 70 -18.23 -1.52 9.86
N ARG A 71 -17.92 -2.77 10.12
CA ARG A 71 -16.56 -3.23 10.43
C ARG A 71 -16.39 -4.73 10.17
N THR A 72 -15.15 -5.14 9.87
CA THR A 72 -14.76 -6.55 9.79
C THR A 72 -13.52 -6.82 10.64
N ILE A 73 -13.31 -8.06 11.01
CA ILE A 73 -12.13 -8.51 11.75
C ILE A 73 -11.38 -9.50 10.86
N HIS A 74 -10.15 -9.15 10.56
CA HIS A 74 -9.24 -9.96 9.78
C HIS A 74 -8.11 -10.45 10.68
N ILE A 75 -7.64 -11.68 10.48
CA ILE A 75 -6.42 -12.19 11.08
C ILE A 75 -5.42 -12.31 9.94
N VAL A 76 -4.42 -11.44 9.95
CA VAL A 76 -3.38 -11.41 8.90
C VAL A 76 -2.04 -11.76 9.53
N ASN A 77 -1.41 -12.84 9.07
CA ASN A 77 -0.17 -13.37 9.66
C ASN A 77 -0.29 -13.56 11.18
N GLY A 78 -1.42 -14.08 11.64
CA GLY A 78 -1.72 -14.30 13.05
C GLY A 78 -2.05 -13.03 13.86
N LYS A 79 -2.10 -11.84 13.23
CA LYS A 79 -2.43 -10.57 13.88
C LYS A 79 -3.87 -10.17 13.64
N HIS A 80 -4.59 -9.81 14.70
CA HIS A 80 -5.96 -9.31 14.61
C HIS A 80 -6.00 -7.87 14.12
N ILE A 81 -6.66 -7.63 13.01
CA ILE A 81 -6.88 -6.31 12.41
C ILE A 81 -8.38 -6.04 12.39
N LYS A 82 -8.79 -4.99 13.10
CA LYS A 82 -10.14 -4.47 13.03
C LYS A 82 -10.19 -3.41 11.94
N LEU A 83 -10.85 -3.71 10.84
CA LEU A 83 -11.04 -2.80 9.72
C LEU A 83 -12.38 -2.09 9.88
N ASN A 84 -12.37 -0.77 10.09
CA ASN A 84 -13.56 0.04 10.29
C ASN A 84 -13.95 0.76 8.98
N GLN A 85 -15.18 1.28 8.94
CA GLN A 85 -15.68 2.05 7.80
C GLN A 85 -14.69 3.15 7.36
N GLY A 86 -14.46 3.24 6.05
CA GLY A 86 -13.54 4.18 5.43
C GLY A 86 -12.07 3.78 5.48
N GLU A 87 -11.73 2.64 6.10
CA GLU A 87 -10.36 2.13 6.17
C GLU A 87 -10.05 1.18 5.00
N LEU A 88 -8.75 1.03 4.70
CA LEU A 88 -8.23 0.25 3.58
C LEU A 88 -7.10 -0.67 4.04
N LEU A 89 -7.24 -1.96 3.76
CA LEU A 89 -6.26 -3.00 4.06
C LEU A 89 -5.72 -3.61 2.77
N PHE A 90 -4.42 -3.44 2.50
CA PHE A 90 -3.72 -4.13 1.42
C PHE A 90 -3.01 -5.38 1.95
N MET A 91 -3.06 -6.45 1.18
CA MET A 91 -2.35 -7.72 1.46
C MET A 91 -1.70 -8.21 0.18
N ASN A 92 -0.44 -8.61 0.26
CA ASN A 92 0.28 -9.23 -0.85
C ASN A 92 0.17 -10.75 -0.83
N GLN A 93 0.82 -11.41 -1.78
CA GLN A 93 0.78 -12.88 -1.92
C GLN A 93 1.45 -13.64 -0.76
N SER A 94 2.30 -12.98 0.05
CA SER A 94 2.98 -13.60 1.19
C SER A 94 2.15 -13.56 2.48
N ALA A 95 1.06 -12.80 2.51
CA ALA A 95 0.19 -12.71 3.67
C ALA A 95 -0.69 -13.96 3.81
N THR A 96 -0.75 -14.53 5.01
CA THR A 96 -1.85 -15.43 5.38
C THR A 96 -3.01 -14.59 5.90
N HIS A 97 -4.22 -14.95 5.50
CA HIS A 97 -5.42 -14.16 5.77
C HIS A 97 -6.56 -15.05 6.21
N GLU A 98 -7.17 -14.70 7.32
CA GLU A 98 -8.37 -15.32 7.87
C GLU A 98 -9.40 -14.22 8.16
N ILE A 99 -10.69 -14.48 7.95
CA ILE A 99 -11.74 -13.48 8.13
C ILE A 99 -12.78 -14.03 9.09
N LEU A 100 -13.00 -13.30 10.18
CA LEU A 100 -14.06 -13.64 11.10
C LEU A 100 -15.44 -13.28 10.49
N GLU A 101 -16.48 -13.93 10.98
CA GLU A 101 -17.84 -13.73 10.47
C GLU A 101 -18.25 -12.25 10.51
N ALA A 102 -18.62 -11.72 9.35
CA ALA A 102 -19.17 -10.38 9.19
C ALA A 102 -20.69 -10.40 9.21
N GLN A 103 -21.31 -9.35 9.73
CA GLN A 103 -22.74 -9.23 9.91
C GLN A 103 -23.41 -8.54 8.70
N GLN A 104 -24.73 -8.53 8.66
CA GLN A 104 -25.53 -7.99 7.55
C GLN A 104 -25.17 -6.52 7.20
N ARG A 105 -24.81 -5.70 8.19
CA ARG A 105 -24.47 -4.29 8.01
C ARG A 105 -23.00 -4.03 7.73
N ASP A 106 -22.19 -5.07 7.81
CA ASP A 106 -20.75 -4.97 7.54
C ASP A 106 -20.53 -5.13 6.04
N LEU A 107 -20.33 -4.01 5.35
CA LEU A 107 -20.21 -3.98 3.90
C LEU A 107 -18.78 -3.61 3.51
N ALA A 108 -18.08 -4.55 2.94
CA ALA A 108 -16.75 -4.31 2.39
C ALA A 108 -16.68 -4.79 0.93
N VAL A 109 -15.66 -4.29 0.23
CA VAL A 109 -15.32 -4.71 -1.13
C VAL A 109 -13.86 -5.12 -1.18
N ASN A 110 -13.62 -6.20 -1.88
CA ASN A 110 -12.30 -6.72 -2.16
C ASN A 110 -11.90 -6.33 -3.59
N PHE A 111 -10.81 -5.58 -3.72
CA PHE A 111 -10.11 -5.39 -4.98
C PHE A 111 -9.14 -6.55 -5.17
N ILE A 112 -9.30 -7.28 -6.25
CA ILE A 112 -8.42 -8.36 -6.65
C ILE A 112 -7.54 -7.82 -7.76
N VAL A 113 -6.25 -7.68 -7.49
CA VAL A 113 -5.32 -6.93 -8.34
C VAL A 113 -4.12 -7.80 -8.69
N LEU A 114 -3.92 -8.09 -9.96
CA LEU A 114 -2.70 -8.77 -10.40
C LEU A 114 -1.48 -7.85 -10.26
N PRO A 115 -0.30 -8.38 -9.86
CA PRO A 115 0.92 -7.59 -9.72
C PRO A 115 1.26 -6.77 -10.97
N GLU A 116 0.98 -7.29 -12.16
CA GLU A 116 1.24 -6.62 -13.43
C GLU A 116 0.43 -5.32 -13.61
N PHE A 117 -0.70 -5.17 -12.89
CA PHE A 117 -1.45 -3.92 -12.89
C PHE A 117 -0.61 -2.77 -12.30
N PHE A 118 0.16 -3.04 -11.27
CA PHE A 118 1.00 -2.06 -10.58
C PHE A 118 2.16 -1.56 -11.44
N ASN A 119 2.70 -2.36 -12.37
CA ASN A 119 3.76 -1.91 -13.26
C ASN A 119 3.40 -0.61 -14.00
N ASN A 120 2.17 -0.53 -14.52
CA ASN A 120 1.68 0.68 -15.17
C ASN A 120 1.35 1.81 -14.18
N VAL A 121 0.82 1.48 -13.01
CA VAL A 121 0.57 2.45 -11.93
C VAL A 121 1.86 3.13 -11.53
N LEU A 122 2.92 2.36 -11.31
CA LEU A 122 4.24 2.86 -10.94
C LEU A 122 4.88 3.74 -12.04
N THR A 123 4.68 3.38 -13.31
CA THR A 123 5.13 4.22 -14.45
C THR A 123 4.40 5.55 -14.47
N ILE A 124 3.10 5.57 -14.18
CA ILE A 124 2.28 6.79 -14.13
C ILE A 124 2.71 7.69 -12.96
N MET A 125 3.09 7.11 -11.83
CA MET A 125 3.58 7.86 -10.65
C MET A 125 4.91 8.58 -10.90
N GLY A 126 5.55 8.34 -12.05
CA GLY A 126 6.78 8.99 -12.46
C GLY A 126 8.03 8.14 -12.24
N GLU A 127 9.14 8.59 -12.86
CA GLU A 127 10.42 7.89 -12.84
C GLU A 127 11.21 8.10 -11.53
N GLU A 128 10.72 8.93 -10.61
CA GLU A 128 11.37 9.11 -9.32
C GLU A 128 11.31 7.83 -8.50
N GLU A 129 12.38 7.08 -8.52
CA GLU A 129 12.58 5.98 -7.59
C GLU A 129 12.90 6.51 -6.20
N THR A 130 11.87 6.92 -5.45
CA THR A 130 12.06 7.27 -4.05
C THR A 130 12.16 5.99 -3.20
N PRO A 131 12.89 6.02 -2.08
CA PRO A 131 12.95 4.90 -1.15
C PRO A 131 11.56 4.46 -0.66
N LEU A 132 10.64 5.39 -0.44
CA LEU A 132 9.27 5.10 -0.03
C LEU A 132 8.49 4.36 -1.13
N ARG A 133 8.60 4.81 -2.39
CA ARG A 133 7.99 4.14 -3.53
C ARG A 133 8.49 2.70 -3.66
N ARG A 134 9.82 2.50 -3.58
CA ARG A 134 10.44 1.17 -3.63
C ARG A 134 9.90 0.26 -2.53
N PHE A 135 9.82 0.77 -1.31
CA PHE A 135 9.28 0.03 -0.17
C PHE A 135 7.81 -0.37 -0.38
N LEU A 136 6.96 0.53 -0.90
CA LEU A 136 5.56 0.22 -1.24
C LEU A 136 5.46 -0.85 -2.32
N VAL A 137 6.31 -0.77 -3.36
CA VAL A 137 6.37 -1.79 -4.42
C VAL A 137 6.75 -3.14 -3.84
N ASP A 138 7.77 -3.18 -3.01
CA ASP A 138 8.22 -4.42 -2.36
C ASP A 138 7.15 -4.98 -1.42
N CYS A 139 6.42 -4.12 -0.70
CA CYS A 139 5.30 -4.54 0.15
C CYS A 139 4.10 -5.06 -0.66
N LEU A 140 3.82 -4.50 -1.83
CA LEU A 140 2.65 -4.86 -2.63
C LEU A 140 2.92 -5.97 -3.64
N CYS A 141 4.10 -5.98 -4.24
CA CYS A 141 4.41 -6.86 -5.37
C CYS A 141 5.58 -7.82 -5.09
N GLY A 142 6.34 -7.58 -4.03
CA GLY A 142 7.54 -8.35 -3.70
C GLY A 142 7.23 -9.62 -2.90
N GLN A 143 8.11 -10.61 -3.06
CA GLN A 143 8.15 -11.79 -2.19
C GLN A 143 8.98 -11.53 -0.92
N SER A 144 9.05 -10.27 -0.49
CA SER A 144 9.86 -9.91 0.66
C SER A 144 9.25 -10.47 1.95
N SER A 145 10.10 -10.90 2.85
CA SER A 145 9.81 -11.42 4.20
C SER A 145 9.23 -10.37 5.18
N GLY A 146 8.60 -9.33 4.67
CA GLY A 146 7.89 -8.31 5.46
C GLY A 146 6.51 -8.80 5.90
N ALA A 147 5.78 -8.00 6.68
CA ALA A 147 4.46 -8.35 7.21
C ALA A 147 3.41 -8.68 6.14
N GLY A 148 3.70 -8.39 4.86
CA GLY A 148 2.83 -8.76 3.75
C GLY A 148 1.53 -7.95 3.64
N PHE A 149 1.33 -6.95 4.52
CA PHE A 149 0.11 -6.14 4.50
C PHE A 149 0.36 -4.69 4.95
N LEU A 150 -0.55 -3.78 4.55
CA LEU A 150 -0.59 -2.37 4.93
C LEU A 150 -2.03 -2.01 5.28
N HIS A 151 -2.26 -1.49 6.50
CA HIS A 151 -3.57 -1.02 6.96
C HIS A 151 -3.56 0.51 7.06
N PHE A 152 -4.43 1.19 6.32
CA PHE A 152 -4.56 2.64 6.29
C PHE A 152 -5.87 3.09 6.96
N LYS A 153 -5.75 3.89 8.02
CA LYS A 153 -6.87 4.55 8.72
C LYS A 153 -7.17 5.89 8.09
N ILE A 154 -7.82 5.87 6.94
CA ILE A 154 -8.03 7.03 6.06
C ILE A 154 -9.47 7.53 6.00
N ALA A 155 -10.31 7.12 6.93
CA ALA A 155 -11.75 7.45 6.93
C ALA A 155 -12.02 8.96 6.82
N GLU A 156 -11.20 9.79 7.46
CA GLU A 156 -11.37 11.24 7.51
C GLU A 156 -10.67 11.99 6.36
N ILE A 157 -10.00 11.27 5.44
CA ILE A 157 -9.25 11.89 4.35
C ILE A 157 -10.10 11.92 3.08
N THR A 158 -10.90 12.97 2.94
CA THR A 158 -11.84 13.14 1.82
C THR A 158 -11.21 12.94 0.43
N PRO A 159 -10.02 13.46 0.08
CA PRO A 159 -9.41 13.20 -1.23
C PRO A 159 -9.17 11.71 -1.48
N VAL A 160 -8.76 10.95 -0.47
CA VAL A 160 -8.54 9.50 -0.58
C VAL A 160 -9.87 8.76 -0.75
N GLN A 161 -10.89 9.12 0.04
CA GLN A 161 -12.23 8.54 -0.06
C GLN A 161 -12.82 8.74 -1.47
N ASN A 162 -12.72 9.95 -2.02
CA ASN A 162 -13.19 10.28 -3.37
C ASN A 162 -12.49 9.44 -4.45
N LEU A 163 -11.18 9.20 -4.31
CA LEU A 163 -10.43 8.36 -5.25
C LEU A 163 -10.85 6.88 -5.18
N ILE A 164 -11.10 6.37 -3.98
CA ILE A 164 -11.61 5.01 -3.80
C ILE A 164 -13.01 4.88 -4.41
N GLU A 165 -13.91 5.83 -4.16
CA GLU A 165 -15.24 5.85 -4.76
C GLU A 165 -15.16 5.91 -6.29
N ASN A 166 -14.35 6.79 -6.86
CA ASN A 166 -14.13 6.88 -8.31
C ASN A 166 -13.60 5.56 -8.90
N LEU A 167 -12.69 4.88 -8.18
CA LEU A 167 -12.18 3.57 -8.61
C LEU A 167 -13.29 2.52 -8.60
N LEU A 168 -14.11 2.48 -7.54
CA LEU A 168 -15.27 1.61 -7.42
C LEU A 168 -16.25 1.81 -8.59
N PHE A 169 -16.65 3.06 -8.86
CA PHE A 169 -17.55 3.38 -9.97
C PHE A 169 -16.95 2.99 -11.31
N THR A 170 -15.68 3.29 -11.55
CA THR A 170 -14.98 2.93 -12.79
C THR A 170 -14.97 1.41 -13.00
N LEU A 171 -14.75 0.64 -11.94
CA LEU A 171 -14.68 -0.83 -12.02
C LEU A 171 -16.07 -1.49 -12.18
N LEU A 172 -17.14 -0.83 -11.73
CA LEU A 172 -18.51 -1.33 -11.86
C LEU A 172 -19.13 -1.02 -13.23
N GLN A 173 -18.63 0.00 -13.94
CA GLN A 173 -19.16 0.38 -15.26
C GLN A 173 -18.37 -0.28 -16.39
N GLU A 174 -19.04 -0.55 -17.50
CA GLU A 174 -18.37 -0.95 -18.74
C GLU A 174 -18.14 0.30 -19.60
N MET A 175 -16.86 0.67 -19.78
CA MET A 175 -16.46 1.82 -20.58
C MET A 175 -15.14 1.55 -21.32
N PRO A 176 -14.93 2.14 -22.51
CA PRO A 176 -13.73 1.85 -23.33
C PRO A 176 -12.40 2.15 -22.62
N SER A 177 -12.35 3.18 -21.79
CA SER A 177 -11.13 3.63 -21.10
C SER A 177 -10.97 3.05 -19.68
N LYS A 178 -11.80 2.11 -19.27
CA LYS A 178 -11.87 1.55 -17.92
C LYS A 178 -10.50 1.19 -17.33
N ARG A 179 -9.69 0.44 -18.10
CA ARG A 179 -8.36 0.01 -17.66
C ARG A 179 -7.44 1.21 -17.38
N LYS A 180 -7.39 2.18 -18.30
CA LYS A 180 -6.53 3.36 -18.16
C LYS A 180 -6.98 4.25 -17.02
N MET A 181 -8.29 4.47 -16.89
CA MET A 181 -8.86 5.24 -15.78
C MET A 181 -8.57 4.58 -14.43
N SER A 182 -8.76 3.26 -14.31
CA SER A 182 -8.45 2.55 -13.06
C SER A 182 -6.97 2.65 -12.68
N GLN A 183 -6.06 2.59 -13.67
CA GLN A 183 -4.61 2.75 -13.44
C GLN A 183 -4.26 4.17 -12.97
N LEU A 184 -4.83 5.21 -13.61
CA LEU A 184 -4.62 6.60 -13.21
C LEU A 184 -5.18 6.88 -11.81
N THR A 185 -6.40 6.42 -11.52
CA THR A 185 -7.03 6.60 -10.21
C THR A 185 -6.23 5.87 -9.12
N MET A 186 -5.75 4.67 -9.39
CA MET A 186 -4.91 3.92 -8.46
C MET A 186 -3.57 4.63 -8.23
N ALA A 187 -2.95 5.20 -9.26
CA ALA A 187 -1.72 5.97 -9.12
C ALA A 187 -1.93 7.20 -8.22
N LEU A 188 -3.00 7.96 -8.45
CA LEU A 188 -3.38 9.09 -7.60
C LEU A 188 -3.68 8.64 -6.16
N LEU A 189 -4.37 7.51 -5.98
CA LEU A 189 -4.64 6.93 -4.66
C LEU A 189 -3.34 6.63 -3.92
N PHE A 190 -2.37 5.96 -4.56
CA PHE A 190 -1.07 5.70 -3.93
C PHE A 190 -0.29 6.97 -3.61
N MET A 191 -0.30 7.97 -4.50
CA MET A 191 0.34 9.26 -4.23
C MET A 191 -0.27 9.94 -2.99
N GLN A 192 -1.60 9.90 -2.84
CA GLN A 192 -2.28 10.41 -1.65
C GLN A 192 -1.93 9.60 -0.39
N LEU A 193 -1.94 8.27 -0.46
CA LEU A 193 -1.56 7.42 0.67
C LEU A 193 -0.11 7.65 1.12
N MET A 194 0.81 7.90 0.17
CA MET A 194 2.18 8.29 0.51
C MET A 194 2.27 9.65 1.21
N GLY A 195 1.36 10.58 0.89
CA GLY A 195 1.25 11.87 1.57
C GLY A 195 0.65 11.78 2.99
N HIS A 196 0.01 10.66 3.34
CA HIS A 196 -0.71 10.45 4.60
C HIS A 196 -0.18 9.24 5.37
N THR A 197 1.12 9.17 5.54
CA THR A 197 1.82 8.03 6.17
C THR A 197 1.51 7.88 7.66
N GLU A 198 1.06 8.94 8.31
CA GLU A 198 0.57 8.94 9.69
C GLU A 198 -0.67 8.06 9.90
N THR A 199 -1.40 7.79 8.82
CA THR A 199 -2.61 6.94 8.85
C THR A 199 -2.30 5.45 8.80
N LEU A 200 -1.05 5.08 8.54
CA LEU A 200 -0.65 3.69 8.46
C LEU A 200 -0.64 3.07 9.86
N ASP A 201 -1.55 2.13 10.04
CA ASP A 201 -1.63 1.28 11.24
C ASP A 201 -1.10 -0.11 10.89
N THR A 202 0.14 -0.37 11.22
CA THR A 202 0.68 -1.72 11.10
C THR A 202 0.92 -2.28 12.50
N PRO A 203 0.36 -3.45 12.82
CA PRO A 203 0.66 -4.15 14.08
C PRO A 203 2.12 -4.61 14.14
N ASP A 204 2.83 -4.61 13.01
CA ASP A 204 4.26 -4.81 12.96
C ASP A 204 4.95 -3.46 13.18
N THR A 205 5.37 -3.24 14.41
CA THR A 205 6.10 -2.04 14.82
C THR A 205 7.30 -1.75 13.93
N GLU A 206 8.01 -2.79 13.46
CA GLU A 206 9.19 -2.62 12.61
C GLU A 206 8.84 -2.07 11.23
N GLN A 207 7.81 -2.60 10.57
CA GLN A 207 7.42 -2.16 9.23
C GLN A 207 6.81 -0.77 9.26
N ALA A 208 5.99 -0.46 10.28
CA ALA A 208 5.47 0.89 10.50
C ALA A 208 6.59 1.90 10.72
N VAL A 209 7.59 1.54 11.51
CA VAL A 209 8.76 2.38 11.77
C VAL A 209 9.52 2.68 10.47
N ILE A 210 9.76 1.66 9.64
CA ILE A 210 10.45 1.86 8.35
C ILE A 210 9.63 2.73 7.39
N PHE A 211 8.33 2.48 7.29
CA PHE A 211 7.45 3.30 6.45
C PHE A 211 7.47 4.77 6.89
N LYS A 212 7.32 5.03 8.20
CA LYS A 212 7.40 6.38 8.77
C LYS A 212 8.78 7.02 8.57
N ALA A 213 9.86 6.22 8.67
CA ALA A 213 11.20 6.71 8.41
C ALA A 213 11.40 7.14 6.95
N LEU A 214 10.91 6.35 6.00
CA LEU A 214 10.98 6.69 4.58
C LEU A 214 10.12 7.91 4.24
N ALA A 215 8.92 8.01 4.82
CA ALA A 215 8.05 9.17 4.67
C ALA A 215 8.65 10.46 5.27
N TYR A 216 9.32 10.34 6.41
CA TYR A 216 10.06 11.45 7.00
C TYR A 216 11.18 11.93 6.05
N ILE A 217 11.93 11.01 5.45
CA ILE A 217 12.96 11.34 4.46
C ILE A 217 12.33 12.06 3.26
N GLU A 218 11.18 11.60 2.75
CA GLU A 218 10.48 12.25 1.62
C GLU A 218 10.16 13.72 1.88
N THR A 219 9.77 14.07 3.10
CA THR A 219 9.33 15.42 3.46
C THR A 219 10.41 16.27 4.12
N ARG A 220 11.40 15.64 4.77
CA ARG A 220 12.43 16.32 5.59
C ARG A 220 13.86 16.11 5.09
N TYR A 221 14.06 15.62 3.87
CA TYR A 221 15.39 15.33 3.31
C TYR A 221 16.37 16.52 3.38
N ALA A 222 15.88 17.75 3.29
CA ALA A 222 16.73 18.93 3.27
C ALA A 222 17.32 19.27 4.65
N SER A 223 16.57 19.08 5.74
CA SER A 223 16.94 19.52 7.09
C SER A 223 16.79 18.50 8.19
N GLY A 224 16.08 17.38 7.94
CA GLY A 224 15.79 16.37 8.95
C GLY A 224 17.02 15.55 9.36
N SER A 225 16.97 14.99 10.57
CA SER A 225 18.00 14.12 11.11
C SER A 225 17.45 12.81 11.62
N LEU A 226 18.31 11.78 11.70
CA LEU A 226 17.95 10.49 12.28
C LEU A 226 17.61 10.61 13.76
N THR A 227 18.25 11.54 14.50
CA THR A 227 17.96 11.79 15.92
C THR A 227 16.56 12.34 16.11
N GLU A 228 16.19 13.39 15.34
CA GLU A 228 14.83 13.94 15.36
C GLU A 228 13.78 12.88 15.02
N LEU A 229 14.04 12.05 14.01
CA LEU A 229 13.16 10.96 13.63
C LEU A 229 13.00 9.93 14.74
N ALA A 230 14.10 9.54 15.40
CA ALA A 230 14.07 8.58 16.50
C ALA A 230 13.24 9.11 17.69
N GLU A 231 13.38 10.40 18.01
CA GLU A 231 12.58 11.08 19.05
C GLU A 231 11.09 11.09 18.69
N GLN A 232 10.74 11.46 17.44
CA GLN A 232 9.34 11.49 16.97
C GLN A 232 8.69 10.10 16.99
N LEU A 233 9.45 9.05 16.71
CA LEU A 233 8.97 7.68 16.72
C LEU A 233 9.03 7.03 18.11
N HIS A 234 9.57 7.71 19.12
CA HIS A 234 9.88 7.14 20.43
C HIS A 234 10.68 5.84 20.34
N TYR A 235 11.69 5.85 19.45
CA TYR A 235 12.49 4.68 19.12
C TYR A 235 13.96 4.92 19.48
N ASP A 236 14.65 3.84 19.86
CA ASP A 236 16.09 3.93 20.12
C ASP A 236 16.86 4.22 18.82
N LEU A 237 17.76 5.21 18.85
CA LEU A 237 18.50 5.69 17.68
C LEU A 237 19.29 4.59 16.96
N TYR A 238 19.99 3.75 17.73
CA TYR A 238 20.81 2.68 17.17
C TYR A 238 19.96 1.55 16.58
N SER A 239 18.87 1.23 17.28
CA SER A 239 17.89 0.25 16.81
C SER A 239 17.22 0.72 15.53
N LEU A 240 16.79 2.00 15.44
CA LEU A 240 16.23 2.58 14.25
C LEU A 240 17.20 2.55 13.06
N SER A 241 18.45 2.94 13.28
CA SER A 241 19.50 2.90 12.25
C SER A 241 19.72 1.49 11.69
N ARG A 242 19.77 0.49 12.58
CA ARG A 242 19.93 -0.91 12.22
C ARG A 242 18.73 -1.44 11.43
N GLU A 243 17.51 -1.13 11.87
CA GLU A 243 16.29 -1.55 11.19
C GLU A 243 16.15 -0.94 9.80
N ILE A 244 16.42 0.37 9.65
CA ILE A 244 16.46 1.03 8.34
C ILE A 244 17.42 0.28 7.41
N ARG A 245 18.65 0.02 7.86
CA ARG A 245 19.64 -0.69 7.04
C ARG A 245 19.22 -2.13 6.71
N ARG A 246 18.66 -2.84 7.68
CA ARG A 246 18.20 -4.22 7.51
C ARG A 246 17.10 -4.33 6.45
N LYS A 247 16.12 -3.42 6.48
CA LYS A 247 14.92 -3.47 5.62
C LYS A 247 15.14 -2.83 4.25
N THR A 248 15.99 -1.78 4.14
CA THR A 248 16.19 -1.04 2.89
C THR A 248 17.51 -1.37 2.20
N GLY A 249 18.41 -2.10 2.85
CA GLY A 249 19.78 -2.35 2.39
C GLY A 249 20.70 -1.12 2.49
N LYS A 250 20.20 0.05 2.90
CA LYS A 250 20.89 1.34 2.96
C LYS A 250 20.78 1.98 4.34
N ASN A 251 21.79 2.74 4.74
CA ASN A 251 21.67 3.54 5.96
C ASN A 251 20.88 4.84 5.71
N TYR A 252 20.44 5.49 6.80
CA TYR A 252 19.67 6.74 6.73
C TYR A 252 20.34 7.82 5.86
N THR A 253 21.66 8.02 6.04
CA THR A 253 22.40 9.04 5.27
C THR A 253 22.38 8.75 3.77
N GLN A 254 22.55 7.49 3.37
CA GLN A 254 22.46 7.08 1.97
C GLN A 254 21.08 7.35 1.37
N LEU A 255 20.01 7.04 2.12
CA LEU A 255 18.64 7.30 1.68
C LEU A 255 18.36 8.79 1.51
N VAL A 256 18.82 9.62 2.46
CA VAL A 256 18.71 11.09 2.38
C VAL A 256 19.49 11.64 1.20
N GLN A 257 20.72 11.16 0.96
CA GLN A 257 21.54 11.58 -0.18
C GLN A 257 20.87 11.25 -1.52
N GLU A 258 20.30 10.05 -1.66
CA GLU A 258 19.55 9.67 -2.86
C GLU A 258 18.38 10.63 -3.11
N LYS A 259 17.59 10.93 -2.08
CA LYS A 259 16.46 11.86 -2.20
C LYS A 259 16.93 13.26 -2.56
N ARG A 260 18.00 13.78 -1.94
CA ARG A 260 18.58 15.09 -2.27
C ARG A 260 19.03 15.17 -3.71
N LEU A 261 19.73 14.13 -4.21
CA LEU A 261 20.21 14.09 -5.60
C LEU A 261 19.03 14.01 -6.59
N ALA A 262 18.01 13.22 -6.31
CA ALA A 262 16.80 13.16 -7.13
C ALA A 262 16.13 14.52 -7.24
N GLN A 263 15.93 15.22 -6.10
CA GLN A 263 15.34 16.56 -6.09
C GLN A 263 16.23 17.61 -6.77
N ALA A 264 17.56 17.54 -6.59
CA ALA A 264 18.48 18.42 -7.31
C ALA A 264 18.38 18.23 -8.83
N ALA A 265 18.29 16.99 -9.30
CA ALA A 265 18.12 16.69 -10.72
C ALA A 265 16.83 17.28 -11.31
N ILE A 266 15.73 17.24 -10.55
CA ILE A 266 14.44 17.85 -10.94
C ILE A 266 14.59 19.37 -11.04
N LEU A 267 15.17 20.00 -10.03
CA LEU A 267 15.36 21.45 -10.01
C LEU A 267 16.28 21.91 -11.15
N LEU A 268 17.35 21.15 -11.46
CA LEU A 268 18.23 21.42 -12.59
C LEU A 268 17.52 21.33 -13.95
N LYS A 269 16.59 20.37 -14.11
CA LYS A 269 15.84 20.19 -15.36
C LYS A 269 14.73 21.24 -15.55
N ASN A 270 14.12 21.70 -14.46
CA ASN A 270 12.87 22.47 -14.52
C ASN A 270 13.03 23.93 -14.09
N THR A 271 14.23 24.39 -13.74
CA THR A 271 14.50 25.77 -13.32
C THR A 271 15.83 26.28 -13.84
N ASP A 272 15.97 27.60 -13.99
CA ASP A 272 17.21 28.27 -14.35
C ASP A 272 18.05 28.67 -13.12
N ARG A 273 17.83 28.03 -11.98
CA ARG A 273 18.57 28.32 -10.75
C ARG A 273 20.00 27.79 -10.85
N ASN A 274 20.96 28.54 -10.28
CA ASN A 274 22.35 28.10 -10.25
C ASN A 274 22.53 26.90 -9.29
N VAL A 275 23.65 26.20 -9.47
CA VAL A 275 23.98 24.98 -8.72
C VAL A 275 24.05 25.24 -7.22
N ASP A 276 24.58 26.36 -6.79
CA ASP A 276 24.72 26.72 -5.37
C ASP A 276 23.35 26.91 -4.71
N TYR A 277 22.43 27.57 -5.40
CA TYR A 277 21.04 27.70 -4.94
C TYR A 277 20.37 26.32 -4.80
N ILE A 278 20.53 25.47 -5.83
CA ILE A 278 19.92 24.13 -5.82
C ILE A 278 20.54 23.28 -4.70
N ALA A 279 21.86 23.29 -4.55
CA ALA A 279 22.53 22.56 -3.47
C ALA A 279 22.00 22.98 -2.09
N ASN A 280 21.88 24.28 -1.83
CA ASN A 280 21.30 24.79 -0.59
C ASN A 280 19.83 24.37 -0.42
N ALA A 281 19.03 24.46 -1.48
CA ALA A 281 17.62 24.11 -1.45
C ALA A 281 17.36 22.63 -1.11
N VAL A 282 18.26 21.73 -1.53
CA VAL A 282 18.18 20.31 -1.21
C VAL A 282 18.93 19.90 0.06
N GLY A 283 19.52 20.86 0.80
CA GLY A 283 20.11 20.63 2.12
C GLY A 283 21.61 20.38 2.15
N TYR A 284 22.36 20.75 1.10
CA TYR A 284 23.82 20.82 1.13
C TYR A 284 24.23 22.22 1.55
N LEU A 285 24.64 22.39 2.80
CA LEU A 285 24.97 23.70 3.40
C LEU A 285 26.31 24.31 2.92
N HIS A 286 27.18 23.50 2.31
CA HIS A 286 28.41 23.96 1.69
C HIS A 286 28.66 23.19 0.40
N THR A 287 28.74 23.88 -0.71
CA THR A 287 29.55 23.42 -1.84
C THR A 287 30.99 23.38 -1.30
N SER A 288 31.50 22.17 -1.00
CA SER A 288 32.89 22.01 -0.63
C SER A 288 33.72 22.72 -1.71
N THR A 289 34.52 23.69 -1.30
CA THR A 289 35.51 24.32 -2.14
C THR A 289 36.29 23.26 -2.91
N TYR A 290 35.93 23.08 -4.17
CA TYR A 290 36.76 22.39 -5.12
C TYR A 290 38.00 23.25 -5.29
N GLN A 291 39.05 22.98 -4.53
CA GLN A 291 40.36 23.45 -4.87
C GLN A 291 40.85 22.57 -6.02
N PRO A 292 41.03 23.12 -7.25
CA PRO A 292 41.75 22.39 -8.27
C PRO A 292 43.17 22.19 -7.74
N LEU A 293 43.59 20.94 -7.68
CA LEU A 293 45.00 20.60 -7.43
C LEU A 293 45.86 21.28 -8.51
N PRO A 294 47.03 21.81 -8.12
CA PRO A 294 47.93 22.52 -9.00
C PRO A 294 48.45 21.67 -10.14
#